data_5f05829cedfcb57a19a8acee37b9ed9f
#
_entry.id   5f05829cedfcb57a19a8acee37b9ed9f
#
_cell.length_a   1.000
_cell.length_b   1.000
_cell.length_c   1.000
_cell.angle_alpha   90.00
_cell.angle_beta   90.00
_cell.angle_gamma   90.00
#
_symmetry.space_group_name_H-M   'P 1'
#
loop_
_entity.id
_entity.type
_entity.pdbx_description
1 polymer ?
#
loop_
_entity_poly.entity_id
_entity_poly.type
_entity_poly.pdbx_seq_one_letter_code
_entity_poly.pdbx_strand_id
1 'polypeptide(L)'
;VSYVEVAVVGSADFVTGFLLAGVRKTFITNDADLEPTLKRALKDEDIGILIINSDDVEKVSMPLRIALDDSVEPTVISIGGAGEERTHLREKIKRSVGVDLWK
;
A
#
# COMPACT_ATOMS: atom_id res chain seq x y z
N VAL A 1 21.85 2.46 -11.05
CA VAL A 1 21.15 2.43 -9.75
C VAL A 1 19.71 2.80 -9.96
N SER A 2 18.81 1.95 -9.55
CA SER A 2 17.40 2.21 -9.62
C SER A 2 16.94 2.89 -8.35
N TYR A 3 16.17 3.95 -8.51
CA TYR A 3 15.51 4.57 -7.38
C TYR A 3 14.10 3.98 -7.26
N VAL A 4 13.78 3.51 -6.09
CA VAL A 4 12.42 3.04 -5.82
C VAL A 4 11.63 4.15 -5.14
N GLU A 5 10.35 4.21 -5.42
CA GLU A 5 9.50 5.26 -4.93
C GLU A 5 8.39 4.71 -4.04
N VAL A 6 7.83 5.59 -3.24
CA VAL A 6 6.58 5.33 -2.53
C VAL A 6 5.43 5.63 -3.48
N ALA A 7 4.52 4.70 -3.61
CA ALA A 7 3.33 4.88 -4.43
C ALA A 7 2.08 4.75 -3.58
N VAL A 8 1.02 5.44 -3.97
CA VAL A 8 -0.26 5.41 -3.28
C VAL A 8 -1.35 5.05 -4.29
N VAL A 9 -2.20 4.12 -3.92
CA VAL A 9 -3.36 3.72 -4.73
C VAL A 9 -4.63 3.91 -3.89
N GLY A 10 -5.62 4.55 -4.44
CA GLY A 10 -6.89 4.71 -3.76
C GLY A 10 -7.79 5.76 -4.39
N SER A 11 -8.83 6.14 -3.65
CA SER A 11 -9.75 7.19 -4.10
C SER A 11 -9.05 8.54 -4.14
N ALA A 12 -9.67 9.50 -4.81
CA ALA A 12 -9.11 10.84 -4.93
C ALA A 12 -8.86 11.46 -3.55
N ASP A 13 -9.79 11.28 -2.61
CA ASP A 13 -9.63 11.83 -1.26
C ASP A 13 -8.44 11.22 -0.53
N PHE A 14 -8.30 9.92 -0.61
CA PHE A 14 -7.20 9.21 0.03
C PHE A 14 -5.84 9.63 -0.56
N VAL A 15 -5.76 9.65 -1.88
CA VAL A 15 -4.52 9.96 -2.60
C VAL A 15 -4.09 11.42 -2.40
N THR A 16 -5.06 12.34 -2.35
CA THR A 16 -4.77 13.78 -2.20
C THR A 16 -3.95 14.07 -0.96
N GLY A 17 -4.26 13.43 0.15
CA GLY A 17 -3.49 13.62 1.39
C GLY A 17 -2.02 13.28 1.20
N PHE A 18 -1.73 12.21 0.49
CA PHE A 18 -0.36 11.79 0.26
C PHE A 18 0.35 12.66 -0.79
N LEU A 19 -0.39 13.15 -1.79
CA LEU A 19 0.15 14.12 -2.72
C LEU A 19 0.63 15.36 -2.00
N LEU A 20 -0.16 15.87 -1.06
CA LEU A 20 0.21 17.05 -0.28
C LEU A 20 1.42 16.77 0.61
N ALA A 21 1.62 15.53 1.00
CA ALA A 21 2.77 15.12 1.81
C ALA A 21 4.03 14.89 0.98
N GLY A 22 3.94 14.97 -0.35
CA GLY A 22 5.11 14.84 -1.22
C GLY A 22 5.25 13.55 -1.99
N VAL A 23 4.28 12.63 -1.89
CA VAL A 23 4.31 11.40 -2.68
C VAL A 23 3.98 11.74 -4.13
N ARG A 24 4.85 11.35 -5.04
CA ARG A 24 4.70 11.69 -6.45
C ARG A 24 4.02 10.61 -7.29
N LYS A 25 4.23 9.35 -6.96
CA LYS A 25 3.66 8.25 -7.72
C LYS A 25 2.31 7.88 -7.13
N THR A 26 1.25 8.35 -7.76
CA THR A 26 -0.11 8.17 -7.24
C THR A 26 -1.01 7.60 -8.32
N PHE A 27 -1.94 6.75 -7.90
CA PHE A 27 -2.93 6.12 -8.78
C PHE A 27 -4.30 6.33 -8.17
N ILE A 28 -5.11 7.17 -8.81
CA ILE A 28 -6.48 7.40 -8.36
C ILE A 28 -7.36 6.34 -8.99
N THR A 29 -8.08 5.60 -8.15
CA THR A 29 -8.89 4.48 -8.60
C THR A 29 -10.33 4.60 -8.13
N ASN A 30 -11.21 3.90 -8.83
CA ASN A 30 -12.57 3.64 -8.38
C ASN A 30 -12.71 2.12 -8.19
N ASP A 31 -13.91 1.67 -7.80
CA ASP A 31 -14.11 0.25 -7.52
C ASP A 31 -13.89 -0.64 -8.75
N ALA A 32 -14.13 -0.12 -9.95
CA ALA A 32 -14.02 -0.91 -11.17
C ALA A 32 -12.57 -1.17 -11.59
N ASP A 33 -11.67 -0.22 -11.35
CA ASP A 33 -10.28 -0.35 -11.80
C ASP A 33 -9.29 -0.58 -10.66
N LEU A 34 -9.77 -0.71 -9.44
CA LEU A 34 -8.93 -0.91 -8.27
C LEU A 34 -8.06 -2.17 -8.39
N GLU A 35 -8.67 -3.30 -8.67
CA GLU A 35 -7.94 -4.56 -8.72
C GLU A 35 -6.91 -4.61 -9.85
N PRO A 36 -7.24 -4.23 -11.10
CA PRO A 36 -6.23 -4.17 -12.15
C PRO A 36 -5.07 -3.23 -11.83
N THR A 37 -5.37 -2.10 -11.21
CA THR A 37 -4.34 -1.12 -10.85
C THR A 37 -3.40 -1.68 -9.79
N LEU A 38 -3.94 -2.34 -8.76
CA LEU A 38 -3.12 -2.97 -7.73
C LEU A 38 -2.24 -4.08 -8.31
N LYS A 39 -2.78 -4.87 -9.23
CA LYS A 39 -1.98 -5.92 -9.88
C LYS A 39 -0.81 -5.34 -10.64
N ARG A 40 -1.02 -4.23 -11.34
CA ARG A 40 0.07 -3.57 -12.08
C ARG A 40 1.10 -2.98 -11.12
N ALA A 41 0.64 -2.39 -10.03
CA ALA A 41 1.53 -1.80 -9.05
C ALA A 41 2.44 -2.84 -8.39
N LEU A 42 1.91 -4.03 -8.12
CA LEU A 42 2.71 -5.12 -7.56
C LEU A 42 3.84 -5.59 -8.48
N LYS A 43 3.69 -5.35 -9.78
CA LYS A 43 4.69 -5.74 -10.77
C LYS A 43 5.62 -4.61 -11.15
N ASP A 44 5.38 -3.42 -10.65
CA ASP A 44 6.17 -2.24 -11.00
C ASP A 44 7.47 -2.23 -10.18
N GLU A 45 8.59 -2.39 -10.85
CA GLU A 45 9.89 -2.46 -10.20
C GLU A 45 10.35 -1.12 -9.63
N ASP A 46 9.71 -0.03 -10.03
CA ASP A 46 10.05 1.30 -9.52
C ASP A 46 9.38 1.60 -8.19
N ILE A 47 8.44 0.78 -7.76
CA ILE A 47 7.74 0.97 -6.50
C ILE A 47 8.41 0.14 -5.41
N GLY A 48 8.89 0.80 -4.36
CA GLY A 48 9.45 0.13 -3.20
C GLY A 48 8.46 -0.04 -2.08
N ILE A 49 7.56 0.92 -1.91
CA ILE A 49 6.50 0.88 -0.90
C ILE A 49 5.19 1.25 -1.58
N LEU A 50 4.19 0.43 -1.40
CA LEU A 50 2.85 0.67 -1.95
C LEU A 50 1.88 0.91 -0.80
N ILE A 51 1.28 2.09 -0.78
CA ILE A 51 0.32 2.47 0.25
C ILE A 51 -1.09 2.34 -0.33
N ILE A 52 -1.95 1.64 0.39
CA ILE A 52 -3.34 1.45 -0.01
C ILE A 52 -4.26 1.74 1.17
N ASN A 53 -5.53 2.01 0.87
CA ASN A 53 -6.54 2.20 1.89
C ASN A 53 -6.99 0.81 2.37
N SER A 54 -7.03 0.61 3.69
CA SER A 54 -7.46 -0.68 4.23
C SER A 54 -8.90 -1.04 3.86
N ASP A 55 -9.74 -0.05 3.65
CA ASP A 55 -11.10 -0.32 3.17
C ASP A 55 -11.10 -0.93 1.76
N ASP A 56 -10.13 -0.56 0.94
CA ASP A 56 -10.01 -1.08 -0.43
C ASP A 56 -9.51 -2.52 -0.45
N VAL A 57 -8.75 -2.93 0.55
CA VAL A 57 -8.26 -4.31 0.63
C VAL A 57 -9.43 -5.29 0.68
N GLU A 58 -10.51 -4.92 1.33
CA GLU A 58 -11.67 -5.78 1.44
C GLU A 58 -12.48 -5.88 0.14
N LYS A 59 -12.25 -4.96 -0.80
CA LYS A 59 -12.97 -4.93 -2.07
C LYS A 59 -12.35 -5.80 -3.15
N VAL A 60 -11.14 -6.27 -2.94
CA VAL A 60 -10.43 -7.06 -3.96
C VAL A 60 -10.59 -8.56 -3.70
N SER A 61 -10.28 -9.35 -4.72
CA SER A 61 -10.39 -10.81 -4.62
C SER A 61 -9.41 -11.37 -3.58
N MET A 62 -9.72 -12.53 -3.04
CA MET A 62 -8.86 -13.18 -2.05
C MET A 62 -7.46 -13.47 -2.58
N PRO A 63 -7.28 -13.95 -3.82
CA PRO A 63 -5.93 -14.14 -4.34
C PRO A 63 -5.11 -12.85 -4.35
N LEU A 64 -5.73 -11.71 -4.68
CA LEU A 64 -5.03 -10.43 -4.66
C LEU A 64 -4.71 -9.99 -3.24
N ARG A 65 -5.62 -10.20 -2.28
CA ARG A 65 -5.33 -9.89 -0.86
C ARG A 65 -4.11 -10.66 -0.37
N ILE A 66 -4.03 -11.93 -0.71
CA ILE A 66 -2.89 -12.76 -0.32
C ILE A 66 -1.61 -12.23 -0.97
N ALA A 67 -1.68 -11.88 -2.24
CA ALA A 67 -0.53 -11.31 -2.95
C ALA A 67 -0.05 -10.02 -2.33
N LEU A 68 -0.99 -9.14 -1.92
CA LEU A 68 -0.66 -7.88 -1.26
C LEU A 68 0.00 -8.13 0.10
N ASP A 69 -0.51 -9.08 0.85
CA ASP A 69 0.02 -9.39 2.18
C ASP A 69 1.39 -10.04 2.12
N ASP A 70 1.62 -10.87 1.11
CA ASP A 70 2.88 -11.58 0.95
C ASP A 70 3.96 -10.76 0.25
N SER A 71 3.60 -9.65 -0.37
CA SER A 71 4.54 -8.86 -1.15
C SER A 71 5.61 -8.23 -0.26
N VAL A 72 6.86 -8.47 -0.62
CA VAL A 72 8.01 -7.86 0.06
C VAL A 72 8.54 -6.69 -0.75
N GLU A 73 8.48 -6.79 -2.06
CA GLU A 73 8.94 -5.74 -2.96
C GLU A 73 7.96 -5.63 -4.13
N PRO A 74 7.10 -4.63 -4.10
CA PRO A 74 7.00 -3.56 -3.09
C PRO A 74 6.43 -4.05 -1.77
N THR A 75 6.85 -3.40 -0.68
CA THR A 75 6.22 -3.61 0.61
C THR A 75 4.87 -2.91 0.60
N VAL A 76 3.81 -3.65 0.89
CA VAL A 76 2.46 -3.10 0.85
C VAL A 76 2.03 -2.70 2.26
N ILE A 77 1.59 -1.45 2.40
CA ILE A 77 1.14 -0.90 3.68
C ILE A 77 -0.30 -0.45 3.51
N SER A 78 -1.20 -0.97 4.34
CA SER A 78 -2.59 -0.52 4.34
C SER A 78 -2.81 0.45 5.49
N ILE A 79 -3.43 1.57 5.18
CA ILE A 79 -3.68 2.65 6.13
C ILE A 79 -5.16 2.99 6.11
N GLY A 80 -5.70 3.31 7.27
CA GLY A 80 -7.08 3.76 7.41
C GLY A 80 -7.83 2.97 8.46
N GLY A 81 -9.04 3.41 8.79
CA GLY A 81 -9.88 2.76 9.77
C GLY A 81 -9.53 3.13 11.20
N ALA A 82 -9.94 2.29 12.14
CA ALA A 82 -9.79 2.55 13.56
C ALA A 82 -8.50 1.93 14.11
N GLY A 83 -8.35 1.95 15.42
CA GLY A 83 -7.09 1.63 16.10
C GLY A 83 -6.43 0.30 15.82
N GLU A 84 -7.18 -0.71 15.39
CA GLU A 84 -6.59 -2.02 15.08
C GLU A 84 -5.57 -1.95 13.96
N GLU A 85 -5.77 -1.04 13.03
CA GLU A 85 -4.89 -0.93 11.88
C GLU A 85 -3.54 -0.35 12.20
N ARG A 86 -3.46 0.43 13.26
CA ARG A 86 -2.16 0.90 13.74
C ARG A 86 -1.31 -0.27 14.20
N THR A 87 -1.93 -1.25 14.83
CA THR A 87 -1.23 -2.45 15.27
C THR A 87 -0.73 -3.25 14.07
N HIS A 88 -1.56 -3.41 13.05
CA HIS A 88 -1.18 -4.11 11.83
C HIS A 88 -0.05 -3.40 11.12
N LEU A 89 -0.10 -2.08 11.03
CA LEU A 89 0.96 -1.29 10.41
C LEU A 89 2.28 -1.49 11.14
N ARG A 90 2.27 -1.42 12.46
CA ARG A 90 3.48 -1.62 13.26
C ARG A 90 4.09 -3.00 13.05
N GLU A 91 3.25 -4.02 13.06
CA GLU A 91 3.72 -5.39 12.84
C GLU A 91 4.31 -5.56 11.47
N LYS A 92 3.70 -4.95 10.46
CA LYS A 92 4.19 -5.04 9.10
C LYS A 92 5.53 -4.34 8.94
N ILE A 93 5.69 -3.19 9.56
CA ILE A 93 6.97 -2.47 9.54
C ILE A 93 8.05 -3.28 10.23
N LYS A 94 7.75 -3.89 11.37
CA LYS A 94 8.70 -4.75 12.05
C LYS A 94 9.18 -5.89 11.16
N ARG A 95 8.25 -6.54 10.47
CA ARG A 95 8.61 -7.64 9.58
C ARG A 95 9.45 -7.17 8.40
N SER A 96 9.14 -6.01 7.87
CA SER A 96 9.83 -5.46 6.71
C SER A 96 11.28 -5.09 7.00
N VAL A 97 11.53 -4.53 8.18
CA VAL A 97 12.89 -4.11 8.55
C VAL A 97 13.64 -5.18 9.36
N GLY A 98 12.94 -6.21 9.83
CA GLY A 98 13.57 -7.28 10.60
C GLY A 98 14.08 -6.85 11.98
N VAL A 99 13.64 -5.70 12.46
CA VAL A 99 14.07 -5.14 13.74
C VAL A 99 12.86 -4.64 14.50
N ASP A 100 12.86 -4.85 15.80
CA ASP A 100 11.82 -4.30 16.66
C ASP A 100 12.18 -2.89 17.08
N LEU A 101 11.67 -1.91 16.37
CA LEU A 101 11.90 -0.50 16.65
C LEU A 101 10.86 0.10 17.57
N TRP A 102 9.83 -0.64 17.91
CA TRP A 102 8.70 -0.15 18.70
C TRP A 102 8.74 -0.71 20.11
N LYS A 103 9.40 -0.04 20.95
CA LYS A 103 9.44 -0.47 22.35
C LYS A 103 8.61 0.43 23.25
#